data_10f97eb6bdd439c1d442ef78f1dc36d8
#
_entry.id   10f97eb6bdd439c1d442ef78f1dc36d8
#
_cell.length_a   1.000
_cell.length_b   1.000
_cell.length_c   1.000
_cell.angle_alpha   90.00
_cell.angle_beta   90.00
_cell.angle_gamma   90.00
#
_symmetry.space_group_name_H-M   'P 1'
#
loop_
_entity.id
_entity.type
_entity.pdbx_description
1 polymer ?
#
loop_
_entity_poly.entity_id
_entity_poly.type
_entity_poly.pdbx_seq_one_letter_code
_entity_poly.pdbx_strand_id
1 'polypeptide(L)'
;SFPTYSGDRHDFIREASTVLKYFAVQPNINIDIGVEVDSQGNAVMSGEDWKIDTTYSNYAKNVVVMGQIAYEVDADQMDKDSETYDMLWNGHGLVIYANIGDVDITPSRESLSYNERTKRFIHNRVESILTEIYTQVQDYVNECETLWKARKTLVNMQGNLMRVKTIREAVQEITTYNGVELFEQDVWNGVKLPERVEGSDAVVQYSKSKWRATIERNEIKTLKVVPSQHMTVILEDEKKGAISKIKHFLSESKEGTVYLIKGSNQYQESVLETLGASREEIVNV
;
A
#
# COMPACT_ATOMS: atom_id res chain seq x y z
N SER A 1 31.62 -11.30 32.37
CA SER A 1 31.26 -12.34 31.38
C SER A 1 30.37 -13.37 32.04
N PHE A 2 29.35 -13.78 31.40
CA PHE A 2 28.46 -14.87 31.79
C PHE A 2 28.56 -15.98 30.76
N PRO A 3 28.36 -17.24 31.13
CA PRO A 3 28.42 -18.34 30.20
C PRO A 3 27.26 -18.27 29.21
N THR A 4 27.57 -18.43 27.91
CA THR A 4 26.57 -18.47 26.82
C THR A 4 26.72 -19.80 26.08
N TYR A 5 25.59 -20.33 25.63
CA TYR A 5 25.55 -21.48 24.72
C TYR A 5 25.71 -21.03 23.28
N SER A 6 26.10 -21.92 22.39
CA SER A 6 26.29 -21.58 20.96
C SER A 6 25.03 -21.04 20.27
N GLY A 7 23.83 -21.39 20.76
CA GLY A 7 22.53 -20.88 20.27
C GLY A 7 22.19 -19.47 20.74
N ASP A 8 22.67 -19.07 21.92
CA ASP A 8 22.32 -17.79 22.55
C ASP A 8 22.80 -16.58 21.73
N ARG A 9 23.81 -16.76 20.90
CA ARG A 9 24.33 -15.70 20.04
C ARG A 9 23.29 -15.16 19.07
N HIS A 10 22.51 -16.02 18.44
CA HIS A 10 21.46 -15.59 17.50
C HIS A 10 20.34 -14.86 18.22
N ASP A 11 19.91 -15.36 19.37
CA ASP A 11 18.90 -14.72 20.17
C ASP A 11 19.37 -13.37 20.68
N PHE A 12 20.61 -13.28 21.16
CA PHE A 12 21.20 -12.01 21.57
C PHE A 12 21.26 -10.99 20.42
N ILE A 13 21.72 -11.42 19.24
CA ILE A 13 21.78 -10.53 18.07
C ILE A 13 20.39 -10.02 17.71
N ARG A 14 19.40 -10.90 17.65
CA ARG A 14 18.00 -10.54 17.36
C ARG A 14 17.44 -9.52 18.35
N GLU A 15 17.56 -9.81 19.65
CA GLU A 15 17.04 -8.93 20.70
C GLU A 15 17.82 -7.61 20.74
N ALA A 16 19.15 -7.64 20.61
CA ALA A 16 19.96 -6.44 20.57
C ALA A 16 19.62 -5.55 19.36
N SER A 17 19.41 -6.14 18.17
CA SER A 17 19.00 -5.38 16.99
C SER A 17 17.65 -4.72 17.17
N THR A 18 16.68 -5.41 17.79
CA THR A 18 15.35 -4.89 18.09
C THR A 18 15.42 -3.71 19.07
N VAL A 19 16.17 -3.83 20.15
CA VAL A 19 16.31 -2.77 21.16
C VAL A 19 17.05 -1.55 20.61
N LEU A 20 18.11 -1.77 19.83
CA LEU A 20 18.97 -0.70 19.35
C LEU A 20 18.42 0.00 18.09
N LYS A 21 17.39 -0.53 17.48
CA LYS A 21 16.78 0.02 16.28
C LYS A 21 16.46 1.52 16.41
N TYR A 22 15.96 1.94 17.55
CA TYR A 22 15.51 3.32 17.81
C TYR A 22 16.54 4.21 18.50
N PHE A 23 17.79 3.75 18.64
CA PHE A 23 18.85 4.54 19.26
C PHE A 23 19.43 5.53 18.24
N ALA A 24 19.36 6.82 18.53
CA ALA A 24 19.92 7.87 17.68
C ALA A 24 21.45 7.75 17.55
N VAL A 25 22.12 7.27 18.62
CA VAL A 25 23.54 6.97 18.63
C VAL A 25 23.71 5.49 18.87
N GLN A 26 24.18 4.78 17.84
CA GLN A 26 24.43 3.35 17.93
C GLN A 26 25.65 3.06 18.84
N PRO A 27 25.54 2.13 19.79
CA PRO A 27 26.66 1.70 20.59
C PRO A 27 27.72 1.03 19.72
N ASN A 28 29.00 1.20 20.09
CA ASN A 28 30.08 0.48 19.45
C ASN A 28 30.10 -0.97 19.93
N ILE A 29 29.71 -1.88 19.06
CA ILE A 29 29.61 -3.31 19.34
C ILE A 29 30.61 -4.04 18.45
N ASN A 30 31.41 -4.93 19.04
CA ASN A 30 32.44 -5.70 18.34
C ASN A 30 31.88 -6.90 17.53
N ILE A 31 30.60 -7.00 17.39
CA ILE A 31 29.89 -8.01 16.59
C ILE A 31 28.97 -7.26 15.65
N ASP A 32 28.94 -7.64 14.36
CA ASP A 32 27.92 -7.17 13.46
C ASP A 32 26.56 -7.79 13.88
N ILE A 33 25.70 -6.96 14.41
CA ILE A 33 24.35 -7.35 14.84
C ILE A 33 23.29 -7.02 13.79
N GLY A 34 23.70 -6.49 12.62
CA GLY A 34 22.77 -6.19 11.54
C GLY A 34 21.66 -5.22 11.96
N VAL A 35 21.98 -4.22 12.80
CA VAL A 35 20.96 -3.23 13.21
C VAL A 35 20.57 -2.40 12.00
N GLU A 36 19.36 -2.59 11.54
CA GLU A 36 18.72 -1.62 10.67
C GLU A 36 18.26 -0.44 11.54
N VAL A 37 19.05 0.62 11.49
CA VAL A 37 18.70 1.86 12.19
C VAL A 37 17.36 2.35 11.67
N ASP A 38 16.50 2.74 12.60
CA ASP A 38 15.20 3.28 12.28
C ASP A 38 15.35 4.52 11.38
N SER A 39 15.07 4.34 10.09
CA SER A 39 15.08 5.42 9.11
C SER A 39 13.68 5.59 8.53
N GLN A 40 13.24 6.83 8.38
CA GLN A 40 11.96 7.12 7.70
C GLN A 40 11.95 6.61 6.25
N GLY A 41 13.12 6.39 5.64
CA GLY A 41 13.23 5.90 4.27
C GLY A 41 12.69 4.50 4.01
N ASN A 42 12.45 3.70 5.06
CA ASN A 42 11.88 2.36 4.96
C ASN A 42 10.38 2.31 5.29
N ALA A 43 9.78 3.43 5.64
CA ALA A 43 8.37 3.50 5.97
C ALA A 43 7.49 3.45 4.71
N VAL A 44 6.38 2.74 4.79
CA VAL A 44 5.34 2.77 3.75
C VAL A 44 4.60 4.09 3.79
N MET A 45 4.33 4.59 4.99
CA MET A 45 3.77 5.91 5.28
C MET A 45 4.36 6.44 6.58
N SER A 46 4.45 7.75 6.70
CA SER A 46 4.96 8.39 7.91
C SER A 46 4.39 9.80 8.08
N GLY A 47 4.35 10.25 9.33
CA GLY A 47 4.11 11.63 9.73
C GLY A 47 5.26 12.15 10.59
N GLU A 48 5.02 13.22 11.33
CA GLU A 48 6.05 13.85 12.17
C GLU A 48 6.51 12.93 13.31
N ASP A 49 5.57 12.26 13.95
CA ASP A 49 5.79 11.43 15.15
C ASP A 49 5.20 10.01 15.02
N TRP A 50 5.06 9.52 13.82
CA TRP A 50 4.65 8.14 13.54
C TRP A 50 5.15 7.64 12.21
N LYS A 51 5.18 6.32 12.05
CA LYS A 51 5.38 5.67 10.76
C LYS A 51 4.75 4.27 10.73
N ILE A 52 4.53 3.76 9.55
CA ILE A 52 4.18 2.36 9.31
C ILE A 52 5.36 1.68 8.62
N ASP A 53 5.97 0.75 9.33
CA ASP A 53 7.11 -0.03 8.88
C ASP A 53 6.62 -1.45 8.52
N THR A 54 6.46 -1.72 7.22
CA THR A 54 6.00 -3.04 6.75
C THR A 54 7.14 -3.89 6.20
N THR A 55 8.37 -3.44 6.31
CA THR A 55 9.51 -3.99 5.56
C THR A 55 9.83 -5.43 5.94
N TYR A 56 9.45 -5.91 7.12
CA TYR A 56 9.99 -7.16 7.65
C TYR A 56 9.02 -8.17 8.21
N SER A 57 7.90 -8.42 7.67
CA SER A 57 7.12 -9.61 8.00
C SER A 57 5.68 -9.39 8.48
N ASN A 58 4.91 -10.45 8.36
CA ASN A 58 3.57 -10.62 8.96
C ASN A 58 3.61 -10.59 10.50
N TYR A 59 4.73 -10.20 11.13
CA TYR A 59 4.99 -10.19 12.57
C TYR A 59 5.50 -8.84 13.08
N ALA A 60 5.44 -7.78 12.26
CA ALA A 60 5.83 -6.45 12.72
C ALA A 60 4.90 -6.00 13.85
N LYS A 61 5.47 -5.76 15.02
CA LYS A 61 4.74 -5.33 16.22
C LYS A 61 4.42 -3.84 16.14
N ASN A 62 3.27 -3.46 16.69
CA ASN A 62 2.99 -2.06 16.96
C ASN A 62 3.73 -1.64 18.22
N VAL A 63 4.37 -0.50 18.17
CA VAL A 63 5.19 0.00 19.28
C VAL A 63 4.96 1.48 19.56
N VAL A 64 5.06 1.87 20.81
CA VAL A 64 5.27 3.26 21.24
C VAL A 64 6.73 3.41 21.60
N VAL A 65 7.42 4.34 20.94
CA VAL A 65 8.82 4.68 21.21
C VAL A 65 8.85 5.91 22.10
N MET A 66 9.28 5.74 23.34
CA MET A 66 9.46 6.85 24.28
C MET A 66 10.94 7.06 24.56
N GLY A 67 11.46 8.20 24.10
CA GLY A 67 12.91 8.45 24.07
C GLY A 67 13.58 7.59 23.01
N GLN A 68 14.23 6.51 23.42
CA GLN A 68 14.92 5.56 22.51
C GLN A 68 14.47 4.11 22.74
N ILE A 69 13.47 3.91 23.57
CA ILE A 69 13.00 2.57 23.94
C ILE A 69 11.62 2.34 23.33
N ALA A 70 11.51 1.26 22.58
CA ALA A 70 10.24 0.81 22.03
C ALA A 70 9.51 -0.09 23.03
N TYR A 71 8.24 0.21 23.25
CA TYR A 71 7.33 -0.59 24.06
C TYR A 71 6.25 -1.16 23.16
N GLU A 72 6.11 -2.48 23.17
CA GLU A 72 5.07 -3.15 22.39
C GLU A 72 3.67 -2.71 22.88
N VAL A 73 2.79 -2.44 21.91
CA VAL A 73 1.39 -2.11 22.20
C VAL A 73 0.57 -3.38 22.19
N ASP A 74 -0.04 -3.69 23.32
CA ASP A 74 -1.00 -4.78 23.47
C ASP A 74 -2.41 -4.28 23.12
N ALA A 75 -2.90 -4.67 21.95
CA ALA A 75 -4.22 -4.28 21.47
C ALA A 75 -5.35 -4.74 22.41
N ASP A 76 -5.21 -5.88 23.10
CA ASP A 76 -6.23 -6.40 24.00
C ASP A 76 -6.49 -5.51 25.24
N GLN A 77 -5.62 -4.53 25.49
CA GLN A 77 -5.81 -3.52 26.54
C GLN A 77 -6.69 -2.35 26.09
N MET A 78 -7.00 -2.27 24.79
CA MET A 78 -7.84 -1.21 24.22
C MET A 78 -9.30 -1.65 24.14
N ASP A 79 -10.19 -0.70 23.87
CA ASP A 79 -11.60 -0.99 23.64
C ASP A 79 -11.76 -1.77 22.32
N LYS A 80 -12.34 -2.97 22.42
CA LYS A 80 -12.48 -3.91 21.28
C LYS A 80 -13.45 -3.44 20.19
N ASP A 81 -14.33 -2.52 20.53
CA ASP A 81 -15.30 -1.95 19.58
C ASP A 81 -14.76 -0.65 18.92
N SER A 82 -13.49 -0.31 19.14
CA SER A 82 -12.87 0.90 18.58
C SER A 82 -12.04 0.63 17.32
N GLU A 83 -11.99 1.62 16.43
CA GLU A 83 -11.07 1.62 15.26
C GLU A 83 -9.61 1.49 15.71
N THR A 84 -9.28 2.03 16.89
CA THR A 84 -7.96 1.88 17.51
C THR A 84 -7.62 0.42 17.74
N TYR A 85 -8.54 -0.37 18.27
CA TYR A 85 -8.34 -1.80 18.46
C TYR A 85 -8.13 -2.51 17.11
N ASP A 86 -8.98 -2.23 16.13
CA ASP A 86 -8.89 -2.82 14.79
C ASP A 86 -7.53 -2.53 14.13
N MET A 87 -7.05 -1.30 14.24
CA MET A 87 -5.74 -0.91 13.70
C MET A 87 -4.59 -1.61 14.42
N LEU A 88 -4.65 -1.72 15.74
CA LEU A 88 -3.59 -2.33 16.54
C LEU A 88 -3.63 -3.86 16.49
N TRP A 89 -4.82 -4.46 16.46
CA TRP A 89 -4.99 -5.91 16.45
C TRP A 89 -4.44 -6.57 15.18
N ASN A 90 -4.66 -5.94 14.04
CA ASN A 90 -4.14 -6.46 12.78
C ASN A 90 -2.61 -6.33 12.65
N GLY A 91 -1.93 -5.76 13.63
CA GLY A 91 -0.52 -5.71 13.96
C GLY A 91 0.42 -5.55 12.76
N HIS A 92 0.80 -4.31 12.38
CA HIS A 92 1.51 -4.16 11.11
C HIS A 92 2.62 -3.11 11.14
N GLY A 93 3.32 -3.03 12.27
CA GLY A 93 4.50 -2.20 12.37
C GLY A 93 4.19 -0.71 12.48
N LEU A 94 3.09 -0.36 13.14
CA LEU A 94 2.84 1.01 13.54
C LEU A 94 3.84 1.41 14.63
N VAL A 95 4.60 2.45 14.37
CA VAL A 95 5.54 3.06 15.31
C VAL A 95 4.99 4.44 15.67
N ILE A 96 4.71 4.68 16.93
CA ILE A 96 4.28 5.97 17.48
C ILE A 96 5.42 6.52 18.34
N TYR A 97 5.92 7.71 18.03
CA TYR A 97 6.92 8.38 18.84
C TYR A 97 6.23 9.23 19.90
N ALA A 98 6.55 8.98 21.16
CA ALA A 98 5.98 9.65 22.31
C ALA A 98 7.04 10.45 23.08
N ASN A 99 6.65 11.58 23.63
CA ASN A 99 7.52 12.30 24.56
C ASN A 99 7.60 11.58 25.91
N ILE A 100 8.66 11.85 26.65
CA ILE A 100 8.80 11.32 28.00
C ILE A 100 7.65 11.82 28.86
N GLY A 101 6.87 10.86 29.34
CA GLY A 101 5.71 11.14 30.20
C GLY A 101 4.36 11.18 29.48
N ASP A 102 4.29 10.97 28.16
CA ASP A 102 3.02 10.82 27.43
C ASP A 102 2.34 9.47 27.78
N VAL A 103 3.14 8.44 27.98
CA VAL A 103 2.70 7.12 28.42
C VAL A 103 3.37 6.72 29.72
N ASP A 104 2.72 5.88 30.48
CA ASP A 104 3.27 5.29 31.69
C ASP A 104 3.79 3.88 31.42
N ILE A 105 4.86 3.52 32.12
CA ILE A 105 5.49 2.20 32.03
C ILE A 105 5.34 1.44 33.34
N THR A 106 5.43 0.12 33.26
CA THR A 106 5.42 -0.73 34.46
C THR A 106 6.66 -0.47 35.35
N PRO A 107 6.61 -0.79 36.64
CA PRO A 107 7.77 -0.66 37.53
C PRO A 107 9.01 -1.44 37.06
N SER A 108 8.82 -2.54 36.32
CA SER A 108 9.90 -3.31 35.70
C SER A 108 10.53 -2.60 34.51
N ARG A 109 9.87 -1.58 33.94
CA ARG A 109 10.25 -0.83 32.73
C ARG A 109 10.30 -1.66 31.44
N GLU A 110 9.64 -2.79 31.41
CA GLU A 110 9.64 -3.70 30.26
C GLU A 110 8.39 -3.57 29.39
N SER A 111 7.35 -2.93 29.89
CA SER A 111 6.07 -2.79 29.18
C SER A 111 5.34 -1.51 29.54
N LEU A 112 4.34 -1.16 28.72
CA LEU A 112 3.43 -0.06 29.01
C LEU A 112 2.53 -0.41 30.19
N SER A 113 2.20 0.61 31.03
CA SER A 113 1.18 0.53 32.04
C SER A 113 -0.12 1.10 31.46
N TYR A 114 -1.11 0.25 31.23
CA TYR A 114 -2.36 0.60 30.55
C TYR A 114 -3.38 1.27 31.49
N ASN A 115 -2.94 2.33 32.18
CA ASN A 115 -3.85 3.22 32.88
C ASN A 115 -4.62 4.12 31.90
N GLU A 116 -5.59 4.89 32.39
CA GLU A 116 -6.44 5.76 31.58
C GLU A 116 -5.66 6.78 30.76
N ARG A 117 -4.51 7.24 31.26
CA ARG A 117 -3.65 8.20 30.55
C ARG A 117 -3.00 7.56 29.33
N THR A 118 -2.36 6.41 29.49
CA THR A 118 -1.71 5.66 28.41
C THR A 118 -2.72 5.21 27.36
N LYS A 119 -3.86 4.66 27.78
CA LYS A 119 -4.94 4.25 26.86
C LYS A 119 -5.45 5.43 26.03
N ARG A 120 -5.74 6.55 26.68
CA ARG A 120 -6.20 7.76 25.99
C ARG A 120 -5.16 8.34 25.05
N PHE A 121 -3.88 8.33 25.42
CA PHE A 121 -2.81 8.77 24.53
C PHE A 121 -2.78 7.91 23.24
N ILE A 122 -2.75 6.59 23.40
CA ILE A 122 -2.71 5.65 22.27
C ILE A 122 -3.95 5.84 21.38
N HIS A 123 -5.14 5.89 22.00
CA HIS A 123 -6.39 6.07 21.26
C HIS A 123 -6.39 7.36 20.44
N ASN A 124 -6.17 8.51 21.08
CA ASN A 124 -6.17 9.80 20.40
C ASN A 124 -5.11 9.85 19.30
N ARG A 125 -3.96 9.22 19.53
CA ARG A 125 -2.87 9.25 18.55
C ARG A 125 -3.19 8.38 17.34
N VAL A 126 -3.77 7.20 17.53
CA VAL A 126 -4.21 6.33 16.45
C VAL A 126 -5.29 7.00 15.60
N GLU A 127 -6.29 7.65 16.22
CA GLU A 127 -7.32 8.40 15.48
C GLU A 127 -6.72 9.55 14.65
N SER A 128 -5.78 10.30 15.24
CA SER A 128 -5.06 11.35 14.49
C SER A 128 -4.28 10.78 13.31
N ILE A 129 -3.59 9.65 13.51
CA ILE A 129 -2.82 8.97 12.46
C ILE A 129 -3.74 8.51 11.32
N LEU A 130 -4.91 7.97 11.61
CA LEU A 130 -5.89 7.57 10.59
C LEU A 130 -6.34 8.78 9.75
N THR A 131 -6.60 9.92 10.40
CA THR A 131 -6.94 11.17 9.72
C THR A 131 -5.78 11.68 8.85
N GLU A 132 -4.55 11.62 9.36
CA GLU A 132 -3.35 11.99 8.62
C GLU A 132 -3.12 11.09 7.40
N ILE A 133 -3.32 9.78 7.54
CA ILE A 133 -3.23 8.82 6.44
C ILE A 133 -4.25 9.15 5.35
N TYR A 134 -5.51 9.37 5.72
CA TYR A 134 -6.55 9.77 4.77
C TYR A 134 -6.15 11.04 4.02
N THR A 135 -5.72 12.06 4.74
CA THR A 135 -5.31 13.33 4.14
C THR A 135 -4.14 13.15 3.19
N GLN A 136 -3.09 12.45 3.60
CA GLN A 136 -1.92 12.18 2.76
C GLN A 136 -2.30 11.42 1.48
N VAL A 137 -3.16 10.41 1.57
CA VAL A 137 -3.59 9.65 0.38
C VAL A 137 -4.45 10.51 -0.53
N GLN A 138 -5.36 11.31 0.02
CA GLN A 138 -6.19 12.22 -0.77
C GLN A 138 -5.33 13.27 -1.49
N ASP A 139 -4.35 13.85 -0.81
CA ASP A 139 -3.42 14.81 -1.40
C ASP A 139 -2.60 14.16 -2.53
N TYR A 140 -2.06 12.97 -2.29
CA TYR A 140 -1.33 12.19 -3.30
C TYR A 140 -2.18 11.91 -4.56
N VAL A 141 -3.45 11.61 -4.36
CA VAL A 141 -4.40 11.40 -5.47
C VAL A 141 -4.65 12.70 -6.22
N ASN A 142 -4.87 13.80 -5.51
CA ASN A 142 -5.17 15.11 -6.09
C ASN A 142 -3.96 15.74 -6.82
N GLU A 143 -2.73 15.41 -6.42
CA GLU A 143 -1.50 15.87 -7.07
C GLU A 143 -1.17 15.12 -8.37
N CYS A 144 -1.87 14.05 -8.68
CA CYS A 144 -1.68 13.35 -9.95
C CYS A 144 -1.99 14.26 -11.14
N GLU A 145 -1.22 14.14 -12.22
CA GLU A 145 -1.39 14.98 -13.42
C GLU A 145 -2.69 14.69 -14.17
N THR A 146 -3.19 13.45 -14.07
CA THR A 146 -4.40 13.01 -14.79
C THR A 146 -5.26 12.12 -13.90
N LEU A 147 -6.56 12.05 -14.21
CA LEU A 147 -7.50 11.12 -13.55
C LEU A 147 -7.06 9.66 -13.69
N TRP A 148 -6.44 9.30 -14.82
CA TRP A 148 -5.90 7.97 -15.04
C TRP A 148 -4.75 7.63 -14.08
N LYS A 149 -3.82 8.56 -13.88
CA LYS A 149 -2.74 8.42 -12.90
C LYS A 149 -3.30 8.33 -11.49
N ALA A 150 -4.27 9.16 -11.14
CA ALA A 150 -4.94 9.13 -9.84
C ALA A 150 -5.59 7.77 -9.55
N ARG A 151 -6.33 7.22 -10.50
CA ARG A 151 -6.92 5.86 -10.41
C ARG A 151 -5.88 4.78 -10.16
N LYS A 152 -4.78 4.79 -10.93
CA LYS A 152 -3.68 3.82 -10.76
C LYS A 152 -2.98 3.99 -9.41
N THR A 153 -2.76 5.22 -8.98
CA THR A 153 -2.12 5.54 -7.70
C THR A 153 -2.96 4.98 -6.56
N LEU A 154 -4.26 5.25 -6.53
CA LEU A 154 -5.16 4.74 -5.48
C LEU A 154 -5.17 3.20 -5.43
N VAL A 155 -5.28 2.54 -6.60
CA VAL A 155 -5.24 1.07 -6.68
C VAL A 155 -3.90 0.50 -6.20
N ASN A 156 -2.79 1.14 -6.54
CA ASN A 156 -1.47 0.72 -6.08
C ASN A 156 -1.31 0.89 -4.57
N MET A 157 -1.79 2.00 -4.02
CA MET A 157 -1.77 2.24 -2.57
C MET A 157 -2.62 1.22 -1.83
N GLN A 158 -3.82 0.94 -2.30
CA GLN A 158 -4.65 -0.12 -1.72
C GLN A 158 -3.95 -1.47 -1.75
N GLY A 159 -3.30 -1.84 -2.84
CA GLY A 159 -2.54 -3.09 -2.97
C GLY A 159 -1.42 -3.20 -1.93
N ASN A 160 -0.71 -2.13 -1.65
CA ASN A 160 0.39 -2.08 -0.69
C ASN A 160 -0.10 -2.02 0.77
N LEU A 161 -1.21 -1.34 1.03
CA LEU A 161 -1.78 -1.13 2.36
C LEU A 161 -2.86 -2.17 2.74
N MET A 162 -3.18 -3.11 1.86
CA MET A 162 -4.24 -4.12 2.06
C MET A 162 -4.12 -4.96 3.33
N ARG A 163 -2.93 -5.01 3.92
CA ARG A 163 -2.66 -5.80 5.14
C ARG A 163 -3.25 -5.16 6.40
N VAL A 164 -3.51 -3.86 6.38
CA VAL A 164 -4.08 -3.11 7.51
C VAL A 164 -5.52 -2.77 7.17
N LYS A 165 -6.48 -3.47 7.78
CA LYS A 165 -7.92 -3.35 7.47
C LYS A 165 -8.37 -1.89 7.55
N THR A 166 -8.06 -1.20 8.64
CA THR A 166 -8.51 0.19 8.88
C THR A 166 -7.91 1.18 7.88
N ILE A 167 -6.62 1.02 7.52
CA ILE A 167 -6.00 1.85 6.47
C ILE A 167 -6.65 1.57 5.13
N ARG A 168 -6.94 0.31 4.82
CA ARG A 168 -7.65 -0.07 3.59
C ARG A 168 -9.03 0.58 3.53
N GLU A 169 -9.76 0.59 4.63
CA GLU A 169 -11.08 1.21 4.73
C GLU A 169 -10.99 2.72 4.55
N ALA A 170 -10.05 3.39 5.24
CA ALA A 170 -9.80 4.82 5.05
C ALA A 170 -9.44 5.17 3.59
N VAL A 171 -8.63 4.33 2.93
CA VAL A 171 -8.28 4.53 1.51
C VAL A 171 -9.47 4.24 0.59
N GLN A 172 -10.39 3.34 0.96
CA GLN A 172 -11.62 3.08 0.20
C GLN A 172 -12.62 4.24 0.25
N GLU A 173 -12.57 5.09 1.27
CA GLU A 173 -13.40 6.30 1.37
C GLU A 173 -12.94 7.40 0.41
N ILE A 174 -11.75 7.28 -0.19
CA ILE A 174 -11.26 8.22 -1.20
C ILE A 174 -11.93 7.92 -2.52
N THR A 175 -12.93 8.71 -2.85
CA THR A 175 -13.78 8.51 -4.01
C THR A 175 -13.58 9.53 -5.12
N THR A 176 -12.84 10.62 -4.85
CA THR A 176 -12.70 11.73 -5.79
C THR A 176 -11.24 12.13 -6.07
N TYR A 177 -11.04 12.67 -7.26
CA TYR A 177 -9.83 13.34 -7.73
C TYR A 177 -10.22 14.76 -8.17
N ASN A 178 -9.77 15.77 -7.45
CA ASN A 178 -10.12 17.16 -7.73
C ASN A 178 -11.63 17.39 -7.96
N GLY A 179 -12.47 16.70 -7.17
CA GLY A 179 -13.94 16.77 -7.26
C GLY A 179 -14.57 15.89 -8.32
N VAL A 180 -13.78 15.12 -9.08
CA VAL A 180 -14.29 14.16 -10.08
C VAL A 180 -14.26 12.75 -9.48
N GLU A 181 -15.33 11.98 -9.65
CA GLU A 181 -15.38 10.59 -9.16
C GLU A 181 -14.31 9.72 -9.81
N LEU A 182 -13.54 9.01 -8.97
CA LEU A 182 -12.52 8.08 -9.42
C LEU A 182 -13.14 6.82 -10.03
N PHE A 183 -14.17 6.29 -9.39
CA PHE A 183 -14.89 5.08 -9.81
C PHE A 183 -16.39 5.23 -9.53
N GLU A 184 -17.24 4.62 -10.36
CA GLU A 184 -18.73 4.77 -10.23
C GLU A 184 -19.29 4.17 -8.93
N GLN A 185 -18.66 3.17 -8.33
CA GLN A 185 -19.12 2.52 -7.11
C GLN A 185 -17.97 2.28 -6.15
N ASP A 186 -16.99 1.51 -6.56
CA ASP A 186 -15.76 1.24 -5.82
C ASP A 186 -14.60 0.90 -6.77
N VAL A 187 -13.40 0.90 -6.22
CA VAL A 187 -12.15 0.62 -6.93
C VAL A 187 -12.16 -0.73 -7.65
N TRP A 188 -12.88 -1.71 -7.11
CA TRP A 188 -12.90 -3.09 -7.63
C TRP A 188 -13.82 -3.25 -8.84
N ASN A 189 -14.81 -2.37 -8.99
CA ASN A 189 -15.74 -2.40 -10.10
C ASN A 189 -15.13 -1.89 -11.40
N GLY A 190 -14.09 -1.05 -11.30
CA GLY A 190 -13.38 -0.52 -12.45
C GLY A 190 -14.12 0.63 -13.14
N VAL A 191 -13.73 0.91 -14.38
CA VAL A 191 -14.26 2.02 -15.18
C VAL A 191 -15.17 1.44 -16.26
N LYS A 192 -16.43 1.86 -16.30
CA LYS A 192 -17.38 1.48 -17.35
C LYS A 192 -16.96 2.15 -18.67
N LEU A 193 -16.86 1.36 -19.71
CA LEU A 193 -16.43 1.82 -21.03
C LEU A 193 -17.61 2.42 -21.82
N PRO A 194 -17.34 3.36 -22.72
CA PRO A 194 -18.39 3.93 -23.57
C PRO A 194 -18.98 2.89 -24.51
N GLU A 195 -20.18 3.20 -25.00
CA GLU A 195 -20.84 2.40 -26.03
C GLU A 195 -20.06 2.47 -27.36
N ARG A 196 -20.15 1.42 -28.15
CA ARG A 196 -19.50 1.35 -29.44
C ARG A 196 -20.17 2.30 -30.43
N VAL A 197 -19.36 2.91 -31.26
CA VAL A 197 -19.82 3.76 -32.38
C VAL A 197 -19.92 2.93 -33.66
N GLU A 198 -18.92 2.05 -33.89
CA GLU A 198 -18.85 1.17 -35.05
C GLU A 198 -18.72 -0.29 -34.64
N GLY A 199 -19.04 -1.21 -35.55
CA GLY A 199 -18.99 -2.66 -35.26
C GLY A 199 -17.59 -3.21 -34.98
N SER A 200 -16.53 -2.48 -35.37
CA SER A 200 -15.13 -2.82 -35.09
C SER A 200 -14.65 -2.33 -33.73
N ASP A 201 -15.38 -1.44 -33.09
CA ASP A 201 -15.01 -0.79 -31.84
C ASP A 201 -15.06 -1.78 -30.68
N ALA A 202 -14.00 -1.90 -29.92
CA ALA A 202 -13.95 -2.75 -28.75
C ALA A 202 -12.74 -2.44 -27.86
N VAL A 203 -12.86 -2.75 -26.58
CA VAL A 203 -11.70 -2.95 -25.72
C VAL A 203 -11.55 -4.45 -25.43
N VAL A 204 -10.37 -4.98 -25.73
CA VAL A 204 -10.09 -6.41 -25.62
C VAL A 204 -9.02 -6.62 -24.55
N GLN A 205 -9.39 -7.37 -23.53
CA GLN A 205 -8.47 -7.80 -22.49
C GLN A 205 -7.73 -9.05 -22.94
N TYR A 206 -6.42 -9.03 -22.80
CA TYR A 206 -5.53 -10.19 -22.92
C TYR A 206 -4.89 -10.44 -21.56
N SER A 207 -5.02 -11.65 -21.04
CA SER A 207 -4.40 -12.05 -19.77
C SER A 207 -3.77 -13.42 -19.85
N LYS A 208 -2.66 -13.60 -19.13
CA LYS A 208 -2.05 -14.92 -18.99
C LYS A 208 -2.82 -15.74 -17.95
N SER A 209 -3.24 -16.93 -18.31
CA SER A 209 -3.90 -17.83 -17.35
C SER A 209 -2.92 -18.24 -16.25
N LYS A 210 -3.35 -18.12 -14.97
CA LYS A 210 -2.54 -18.57 -13.81
C LYS A 210 -2.28 -20.08 -13.80
N TRP A 211 -3.17 -20.83 -14.45
CA TRP A 211 -3.19 -22.31 -14.37
C TRP A 211 -2.81 -23.00 -15.67
N ARG A 212 -2.81 -22.28 -16.78
CA ARG A 212 -2.51 -22.82 -18.11
C ARG A 212 -1.53 -21.88 -18.81
N ALA A 213 -0.61 -22.41 -19.61
CA ALA A 213 0.29 -21.61 -20.43
C ALA A 213 -0.42 -20.97 -21.66
N THR A 214 -1.67 -20.53 -21.47
CA THR A 214 -2.51 -19.97 -22.52
C THR A 214 -2.80 -18.51 -22.22
N ILE A 215 -2.92 -17.70 -23.29
CA ILE A 215 -3.37 -16.31 -23.20
C ILE A 215 -4.87 -16.30 -23.46
N GLU A 216 -5.61 -15.85 -22.47
CA GLU A 216 -7.05 -15.66 -22.57
C GLU A 216 -7.34 -14.32 -23.25
N ARG A 217 -8.37 -14.27 -24.06
CA ARG A 217 -8.84 -13.08 -24.77
C ARG A 217 -10.31 -12.87 -24.50
N ASN A 218 -10.66 -11.73 -23.90
CA ASN A 218 -12.03 -11.37 -23.60
C ASN A 218 -12.32 -9.93 -24.06
N GLU A 219 -13.44 -9.74 -24.70
CA GLU A 219 -13.96 -8.40 -24.95
C GLU A 219 -14.68 -7.93 -23.69
N ILE A 220 -14.42 -6.69 -23.27
CA ILE A 220 -14.88 -6.16 -22.01
C ILE A 220 -15.74 -4.91 -22.18
N LYS A 221 -16.68 -4.70 -21.25
CA LYS A 221 -17.49 -3.49 -21.11
C LYS A 221 -17.08 -2.63 -19.93
N THR A 222 -16.25 -3.18 -19.06
CA THR A 222 -15.70 -2.49 -17.88
C THR A 222 -14.22 -2.80 -17.78
N LEU A 223 -13.39 -1.75 -17.70
CA LEU A 223 -11.96 -1.89 -17.54
C LEU A 223 -11.64 -1.87 -16.06
N LYS A 224 -11.08 -2.96 -15.54
CA LYS A 224 -10.61 -3.03 -14.17
C LYS A 224 -9.23 -2.43 -14.06
N VAL A 225 -9.09 -1.39 -13.25
CA VAL A 225 -7.77 -0.86 -12.91
C VAL A 225 -7.12 -1.82 -11.92
N VAL A 226 -5.92 -2.25 -12.24
CA VAL A 226 -5.11 -3.13 -11.39
C VAL A 226 -3.75 -2.49 -11.11
N PRO A 227 -2.97 -2.94 -10.14
CA PRO A 227 -1.64 -2.40 -9.88
C PRO A 227 -0.83 -2.27 -11.17
N SER A 228 -0.17 -1.12 -11.36
CA SER A 228 0.45 -0.72 -12.64
C SER A 228 1.48 -1.71 -13.19
N GLN A 229 2.15 -2.44 -12.29
CA GLN A 229 3.10 -3.51 -12.65
C GLN A 229 2.47 -4.71 -13.37
N HIS A 230 1.14 -4.84 -13.33
CA HIS A 230 0.40 -5.95 -13.92
C HIS A 230 -0.52 -5.52 -15.04
N MET A 231 -0.53 -4.23 -15.40
CA MET A 231 -1.47 -3.69 -16.37
C MET A 231 -0.80 -2.79 -17.41
N THR A 232 -1.10 -3.04 -18.67
CA THR A 232 -0.73 -2.19 -19.79
C THR A 232 -1.96 -1.89 -20.63
N VAL A 233 -2.18 -0.62 -20.97
CA VAL A 233 -3.24 -0.19 -21.89
C VAL A 233 -2.58 0.23 -23.21
N ILE A 234 -3.14 -0.21 -24.32
CA ILE A 234 -2.54 -0.04 -25.66
C ILE A 234 -3.62 0.46 -26.62
N LEU A 235 -3.28 1.42 -27.45
CA LEU A 235 -4.09 1.83 -28.60
C LEU A 235 -3.66 1.05 -29.85
N GLU A 236 -4.61 0.57 -30.61
CA GLU A 236 -4.35 -0.03 -31.93
C GLU A 236 -4.20 1.09 -32.95
N ASP A 237 -2.98 1.37 -33.38
CA ASP A 237 -2.64 2.33 -34.41
C ASP A 237 -2.37 1.66 -35.75
N GLU A 238 -2.00 0.38 -35.77
CA GLU A 238 -1.75 -0.41 -36.99
C GLU A 238 -2.78 -1.55 -37.15
N LYS A 239 -3.23 -1.75 -38.38
CA LYS A 239 -4.22 -2.80 -38.72
C LYS A 239 -3.70 -4.22 -38.64
N LYS A 240 -2.37 -4.43 -38.50
CA LYS A 240 -1.76 -5.77 -38.44
C LYS A 240 -0.60 -5.83 -37.46
N GLY A 241 -0.55 -6.88 -36.66
CA GLY A 241 0.60 -7.20 -35.79
C GLY A 241 0.40 -6.99 -34.29
N ALA A 242 -0.51 -6.12 -33.85
CA ALA A 242 -0.72 -5.83 -32.44
C ALA A 242 -0.93 -7.08 -31.57
N ILE A 243 -1.74 -8.01 -32.04
CA ILE A 243 -2.04 -9.26 -31.28
C ILE A 243 -0.78 -10.12 -31.10
N SER A 244 0.09 -10.20 -32.12
CA SER A 244 1.32 -10.96 -32.04
C SER A 244 2.31 -10.33 -31.04
N LYS A 245 2.43 -9.01 -31.06
CA LYS A 245 3.24 -8.25 -30.10
C LYS A 245 2.72 -8.43 -28.67
N ILE A 246 1.41 -8.33 -28.45
CA ILE A 246 0.76 -8.57 -27.15
C ILE A 246 1.03 -9.98 -26.63
N LYS A 247 0.86 -10.98 -27.50
CA LYS A 247 1.12 -12.38 -27.12
C LYS A 247 2.58 -12.62 -26.75
N HIS A 248 3.51 -12.02 -27.49
CA HIS A 248 4.94 -12.09 -27.18
C HIS A 248 5.23 -11.44 -25.83
N PHE A 249 4.77 -10.21 -25.60
CA PHE A 249 4.93 -9.50 -24.34
C PHE A 249 4.40 -10.32 -23.15
N LEU A 250 3.19 -10.86 -23.26
CA LEU A 250 2.59 -11.69 -22.19
C LEU A 250 3.30 -13.04 -22.03
N SER A 251 3.94 -13.58 -23.05
CA SER A 251 4.71 -14.83 -22.93
C SER A 251 5.97 -14.65 -22.10
N GLU A 252 6.63 -13.50 -22.18
CA GLU A 252 7.84 -13.17 -21.45
C GLU A 252 7.57 -12.69 -20.03
N SER A 253 6.39 -12.09 -19.76
CA SER A 253 6.00 -11.63 -18.44
C SER A 253 5.53 -12.80 -17.56
N LYS A 254 5.83 -12.76 -16.25
CA LYS A 254 5.35 -13.78 -15.30
C LYS A 254 3.83 -13.65 -15.07
N GLU A 255 3.35 -12.42 -14.97
CA GLU A 255 1.94 -12.07 -14.79
C GLU A 255 1.68 -10.77 -15.56
N GLY A 256 0.45 -10.58 -16.05
CA GLY A 256 0.10 -9.32 -16.69
C GLY A 256 -1.23 -9.37 -17.42
N THR A 257 -1.80 -8.18 -17.55
CA THR A 257 -3.01 -7.93 -18.31
C THR A 257 -2.75 -6.80 -19.29
N VAL A 258 -3.10 -7.01 -20.55
CA VAL A 258 -3.04 -5.99 -21.59
C VAL A 258 -4.45 -5.69 -22.05
N TYR A 259 -4.81 -4.41 -22.07
CA TYR A 259 -6.06 -3.90 -22.63
C TYR A 259 -5.77 -3.24 -23.96
N LEU A 260 -6.28 -3.83 -25.05
CA LEU A 260 -6.17 -3.28 -26.39
C LEU A 260 -7.45 -2.51 -26.72
N ILE A 261 -7.32 -1.21 -26.92
CA ILE A 261 -8.40 -0.32 -27.41
C ILE A 261 -8.28 -0.29 -28.93
N LYS A 262 -9.32 -0.76 -29.61
CA LYS A 262 -9.33 -0.85 -31.06
C LYS A 262 -10.60 -0.25 -31.66
N GLY A 263 -10.57 0.06 -32.95
CA GLY A 263 -11.70 0.60 -33.70
C GLY A 263 -11.46 2.03 -34.18
N SER A 264 -12.56 2.76 -34.33
CA SER A 264 -12.54 4.12 -34.85
C SER A 264 -11.77 5.09 -33.92
N ASN A 265 -11.15 6.11 -34.49
CA ASN A 265 -10.50 7.15 -33.69
C ASN A 265 -11.47 7.81 -32.71
N GLN A 266 -12.73 8.00 -33.13
CA GLN A 266 -13.77 8.56 -32.26
C GLN A 266 -14.00 7.69 -31.04
N TYR A 267 -14.07 6.37 -31.19
CA TYR A 267 -14.24 5.45 -30.09
C TYR A 267 -13.02 5.42 -29.18
N GLN A 268 -11.81 5.38 -29.77
CA GLN A 268 -10.57 5.42 -29.00
C GLN A 268 -10.48 6.67 -28.11
N GLU A 269 -10.81 7.84 -28.67
CA GLU A 269 -10.84 9.09 -27.89
C GLU A 269 -11.88 9.05 -26.78
N SER A 270 -13.10 8.54 -27.05
CA SER A 270 -14.13 8.42 -26.00
C SER A 270 -13.73 7.47 -24.87
N VAL A 271 -12.96 6.41 -25.18
CA VAL A 271 -12.40 5.53 -24.15
C VAL A 271 -11.33 6.25 -23.34
N LEU A 272 -10.43 6.99 -23.98
CA LEU A 272 -9.39 7.77 -23.30
C LEU A 272 -10.00 8.82 -22.37
N GLU A 273 -11.00 9.54 -22.84
CA GLU A 273 -11.75 10.52 -22.05
C GLU A 273 -12.41 9.86 -20.81
N THR A 274 -13.06 8.72 -21.02
CA THR A 274 -13.68 7.95 -19.93
C THR A 274 -12.64 7.44 -18.92
N LEU A 275 -11.47 7.03 -19.39
CA LEU A 275 -10.37 6.65 -18.50
C LEU A 275 -9.71 7.86 -17.82
N GLY A 276 -9.90 9.07 -18.35
CA GLY A 276 -9.18 10.26 -17.93
C GLY A 276 -7.69 10.20 -18.25
N ALA A 277 -7.35 9.55 -19.38
CA ALA A 277 -5.99 9.34 -19.85
C ALA A 277 -5.70 10.17 -21.10
N SER A 278 -4.47 10.67 -21.22
CA SER A 278 -3.99 11.24 -22.48
C SER A 278 -3.43 10.15 -23.42
N ARG A 279 -3.35 10.44 -24.73
CA ARG A 279 -2.70 9.52 -25.68
C ARG A 279 -1.24 9.24 -25.33
N GLU A 280 -0.55 10.22 -24.76
CA GLU A 280 0.86 10.11 -24.37
C GLU A 280 1.09 9.16 -23.21
N GLU A 281 0.08 8.98 -22.36
CA GLU A 281 0.13 8.04 -21.23
C GLU A 281 -0.13 6.58 -21.65
N ILE A 282 -0.67 6.38 -22.84
CA ILE A 282 -1.05 5.07 -23.37
C ILE A 282 -0.05 4.66 -24.43
N VAL A 283 0.40 3.41 -24.37
CA VAL A 283 1.37 2.88 -25.33
C VAL A 283 0.69 2.63 -26.69
N ASN A 284 1.30 3.12 -27.76
CA ASN A 284 0.90 2.80 -29.13
C ASN A 284 1.60 1.50 -29.59
N VAL A 285 0.90 0.63 -30.31
CA VAL A 285 1.40 -0.69 -30.77
C VAL A 285 1.24 -0.84 -32.26
#